data_42135063550e465899149d249f335d5a
#
_entry.id   42135063550e465899149d249f335d5a
#
_cell.length_a   1.000
_cell.length_b   1.000
_cell.length_c   1.000
_cell.angle_alpha   90.00
_cell.angle_beta   90.00
_cell.angle_gamma   90.00
#
_symmetry.space_group_name_H-M   'P 1'
#
loop_
_entity.id
_entity.type
_entity.pdbx_description
1 polymer ?
#
loop_
_entity_poly.entity_id
_entity_poly.type
_entity_poly.pdbx_seq_one_letter_code
_entity_poly.pdbx_strand_id
1 'polypeptide(L)'
;MHRRHSRNSRRAALVLSSAAVAAVPLLTACGSDAHPGAAAVVGSERITVSQLQNRVNEVRDAQQAATKDSAQYGQAIAKSGGLTRSTLSSMVFDRVLHRAATDAGITVTRKQIQAHEAGMAQQTGGVRQMRLALLEQYNIAPQRIDEFARTDIEVMALAQHVGANMQSQSAADQAPFWKALDQASKELNVDLNPRYGTWDITRTHGRADLKTPWVREVTAAGAEGHQTT
;
A
#
# COMPACT_ATOMS: atom_id res chain seq x y z
N MET A 1 -46.65 76.80 -20.08
CA MET A 1 -46.92 76.58 -21.56
C MET A 1 -46.88 75.06 -21.85
N HIS A 2 -48.00 74.60 -22.28
CA HIS A 2 -48.37 73.57 -23.23
C HIS A 2 -47.75 72.16 -23.06
N ARG A 3 -48.53 71.23 -22.67
CA ARG A 3 -49.41 70.31 -23.48
C ARG A 3 -48.58 69.21 -24.16
N ARG A 4 -48.92 67.98 -24.23
CA ARG A 4 -50.14 67.15 -24.12
C ARG A 4 -49.70 65.69 -24.30
N HIS A 5 -50.36 64.82 -23.60
CA HIS A 5 -51.10 63.64 -24.10
C HIS A 5 -50.41 62.73 -25.14
N SER A 6 -50.39 61.45 -24.88
CA SER A 6 -51.37 60.46 -25.32
C SER A 6 -50.86 59.04 -24.99
N ARG A 7 -51.54 58.29 -24.18
CA ARG A 7 -52.55 57.26 -24.40
C ARG A 7 -52.15 56.09 -25.29
N ASN A 8 -52.25 54.93 -24.62
CA ASN A 8 -52.73 53.63 -25.14
C ASN A 8 -51.77 52.86 -26.01
N SER A 9 -51.54 51.59 -25.72
CA SER A 9 -52.56 50.55 -25.75
C SER A 9 -51.98 49.21 -25.26
N ARG A 10 -52.85 48.50 -24.65
CA ARG A 10 -52.76 47.10 -24.22
C ARG A 10 -52.34 46.17 -25.38
N ARG A 11 -51.45 45.28 -25.16
CA ARG A 11 -51.56 43.92 -25.73
C ARG A 11 -50.87 42.94 -24.78
N ALA A 12 -51.70 42.10 -24.23
CA ALA A 12 -51.30 40.90 -23.51
C ALA A 12 -50.55 39.94 -24.48
N ALA A 13 -49.41 39.51 -24.11
CA ALA A 13 -48.76 38.36 -24.73
C ALA A 13 -48.49 37.35 -23.62
N LEU A 14 -49.26 36.30 -23.65
CA LEU A 14 -49.05 35.04 -22.95
C LEU A 14 -47.68 34.48 -23.35
N VAL A 15 -46.74 34.44 -22.39
CA VAL A 15 -45.52 33.69 -22.58
C VAL A 15 -45.70 32.36 -21.82
N LEU A 16 -45.85 31.32 -22.58
CA LEU A 16 -45.81 29.94 -22.10
C LEU A 16 -44.45 29.71 -21.44
N SER A 17 -44.46 29.48 -20.13
CA SER A 17 -43.32 28.98 -19.40
C SER A 17 -43.12 27.51 -19.71
N SER A 18 -42.24 27.19 -20.64
CA SER A 18 -41.71 25.83 -20.81
C SER A 18 -40.73 25.56 -19.66
N ALA A 19 -41.23 24.90 -18.62
CA ALA A 19 -40.40 24.32 -17.58
C ALA A 19 -39.55 23.19 -18.21
N ALA A 20 -38.33 23.50 -18.60
CA ALA A 20 -37.31 22.48 -18.90
C ALA A 20 -36.90 21.82 -17.59
N VAL A 21 -37.55 20.71 -17.27
CA VAL A 21 -37.08 19.78 -16.25
C VAL A 21 -35.77 19.19 -16.75
N ALA A 22 -34.65 19.75 -16.33
CA ALA A 22 -33.35 19.14 -16.47
C ALA A 22 -33.37 17.89 -15.59
N ALA A 23 -33.66 16.73 -16.19
CA ALA A 23 -33.40 15.44 -15.60
C ALA A 23 -31.87 15.30 -15.44
N VAL A 24 -31.36 15.69 -14.28
CA VAL A 24 -30.02 15.33 -13.85
C VAL A 24 -30.08 13.82 -13.64
N PRO A 25 -29.37 12.99 -14.46
CA PRO A 25 -29.20 11.61 -14.10
C PRO A 25 -28.40 11.60 -12.81
N LEU A 26 -29.05 11.35 -11.70
CA LEU A 26 -28.40 10.85 -10.50
C LEU A 26 -27.80 9.51 -10.91
N LEU A 27 -26.58 9.56 -11.43
CA LEU A 27 -25.65 8.46 -11.37
C LEU A 27 -25.39 8.23 -9.89
N THR A 28 -26.36 7.61 -9.23
CA THR A 28 -26.07 6.83 -8.03
C THR A 28 -25.14 5.76 -8.53
N ALA A 29 -23.85 6.07 -8.53
CA ALA A 29 -22.81 5.07 -8.50
C ALA A 29 -23.15 4.22 -7.29
N CYS A 30 -23.90 3.14 -7.55
CA CYS A 30 -24.02 2.03 -6.63
C CYS A 30 -22.60 1.73 -6.20
N GLY A 31 -22.45 1.85 -4.92
CA GLY A 31 -21.24 1.78 -4.20
C GLY A 31 -20.42 0.58 -4.56
N SER A 32 -19.38 0.58 -3.92
CA SER A 32 -18.45 -0.49 -3.76
C SER A 32 -17.29 -0.40 -4.72
N ASP A 33 -16.15 -0.18 -4.12
CA ASP A 33 -14.94 -0.92 -4.43
C ASP A 33 -14.35 -0.76 -5.84
N ALA A 34 -14.81 0.19 -6.61
CA ALA A 34 -14.10 0.59 -7.80
C ALA A 34 -12.89 1.44 -7.37
N HIS A 35 -11.73 0.79 -7.25
CA HIS A 35 -10.45 1.47 -7.08
C HIS A 35 -9.82 1.75 -8.47
N PRO A 36 -10.39 2.62 -9.33
CA PRO A 36 -9.83 2.85 -10.66
C PRO A 36 -8.41 3.39 -10.50
N GLY A 37 -7.43 2.56 -10.91
CA GLY A 37 -6.02 2.91 -10.82
C GLY A 37 -5.41 2.83 -9.41
N ALA A 38 -6.14 2.42 -8.37
CA ALA A 38 -5.60 2.20 -7.03
C ALA A 38 -5.30 0.73 -6.78
N ALA A 39 -4.15 0.46 -6.16
CA ALA A 39 -3.80 -0.83 -5.59
C ALA A 39 -4.32 -0.97 -4.15
N ALA A 40 -4.34 0.13 -3.41
CA ALA A 40 -4.94 0.23 -2.08
C ALA A 40 -5.33 1.67 -1.76
N VAL A 41 -6.23 1.81 -0.78
CA VAL A 41 -6.56 3.08 -0.12
C VAL A 41 -6.31 2.90 1.37
N VAL A 42 -5.59 3.84 1.98
CA VAL A 42 -5.21 3.81 3.40
C VAL A 42 -5.52 5.19 3.99
N GLY A 43 -6.63 5.31 4.69
CA GLY A 43 -7.15 6.61 5.11
C GLY A 43 -7.50 7.50 3.91
N SER A 44 -6.91 8.68 3.86
CA SER A 44 -7.04 9.60 2.73
C SER A 44 -6.01 9.35 1.60
N GLU A 45 -5.06 8.47 1.82
CA GLU A 45 -3.98 8.21 0.88
C GLU A 45 -4.32 7.06 -0.07
N ARG A 46 -3.99 7.26 -1.34
CA ARG A 46 -4.15 6.24 -2.38
C ARG A 46 -2.78 5.72 -2.80
N ILE A 47 -2.58 4.41 -2.73
CA ILE A 47 -1.46 3.73 -3.37
C ILE A 47 -1.92 3.37 -4.79
N THR A 48 -1.39 4.07 -5.79
CA THR A 48 -1.75 3.79 -7.19
C THR A 48 -1.04 2.53 -7.70
N VAL A 49 -1.63 1.91 -8.74
CA VAL A 49 -1.00 0.78 -9.44
C VAL A 49 0.36 1.19 -9.99
N SER A 50 0.50 2.42 -10.51
CA SER A 50 1.76 2.94 -11.03
C SER A 50 2.82 3.07 -9.93
N GLN A 51 2.46 3.58 -8.74
CA GLN A 51 3.38 3.64 -7.60
C GLN A 51 3.85 2.25 -7.17
N LEU A 52 2.93 1.28 -7.11
CA LEU A 52 3.26 -0.10 -6.81
C LEU A 52 4.21 -0.70 -7.86
N GLN A 53 3.91 -0.51 -9.15
CA GLN A 53 4.76 -1.01 -10.22
C GLN A 53 6.15 -0.37 -10.20
N ASN A 54 6.24 0.95 -9.97
CA ASN A 54 7.53 1.62 -9.82
C ASN A 54 8.35 1.02 -8.67
N ARG A 55 7.73 0.78 -7.52
CA ARG A 55 8.40 0.15 -6.37
C ARG A 55 8.90 -1.27 -6.71
N VAL A 56 8.10 -2.07 -7.41
CA VAL A 56 8.49 -3.41 -7.87
C VAL A 56 9.65 -3.33 -8.88
N ASN A 57 9.62 -2.37 -9.80
CA ASN A 57 10.69 -2.17 -10.77
C ASN A 57 12.00 -1.75 -10.09
N GLU A 58 11.96 -0.86 -9.09
CA GLU A 58 13.13 -0.49 -8.30
C GLU A 58 13.86 -1.73 -7.72
N VAL A 59 13.10 -2.71 -7.21
CA VAL A 59 13.67 -3.96 -6.69
C VAL A 59 14.26 -4.80 -7.82
N ARG A 60 13.54 -4.97 -8.93
CA ARG A 60 14.00 -5.75 -10.08
C ARG A 60 15.26 -5.18 -10.71
N ASP A 61 15.30 -3.86 -10.88
CA ASP A 61 16.46 -3.17 -11.44
C ASP A 61 17.68 -3.33 -10.52
N ALA A 62 17.47 -3.23 -9.19
CA ALA A 62 18.53 -3.47 -8.22
C ALA A 62 19.02 -4.94 -8.23
N GLN A 63 18.11 -5.90 -8.33
CA GLN A 63 18.44 -7.32 -8.44
C GLN A 63 19.23 -7.60 -9.73
N GLN A 64 18.83 -7.02 -10.86
CA GLN A 64 19.54 -7.13 -12.13
C GLN A 64 20.94 -6.53 -12.04
N ALA A 65 21.08 -5.35 -11.41
CA ALA A 65 22.37 -4.71 -11.23
C ALA A 65 23.31 -5.48 -10.29
N ALA A 66 22.76 -6.17 -9.30
CA ALA A 66 23.52 -6.95 -8.33
C ALA A 66 24.00 -8.32 -8.91
N THR A 67 23.25 -8.87 -9.86
CA THR A 67 23.51 -10.18 -10.47
C THR A 67 24.27 -10.01 -11.76
N LYS A 68 25.52 -10.48 -11.80
CA LYS A 68 26.33 -10.48 -13.02
C LYS A 68 25.97 -11.63 -13.98
N ASP A 69 25.23 -12.62 -13.49
CA ASP A 69 24.83 -13.81 -14.23
C ASP A 69 23.34 -13.78 -14.54
N SER A 70 22.99 -13.87 -15.81
CA SER A 70 21.60 -13.92 -16.28
C SER A 70 20.80 -15.11 -15.73
N ALA A 71 21.48 -16.23 -15.43
CA ALA A 71 20.82 -17.41 -14.85
C ALA A 71 20.39 -17.15 -13.39
N GLN A 72 21.24 -16.50 -12.58
CA GLN A 72 20.88 -16.10 -11.22
C GLN A 72 19.76 -15.07 -11.20
N TYR A 73 19.77 -14.13 -12.15
CA TYR A 73 18.68 -13.17 -12.31
C TYR A 73 17.36 -13.86 -12.67
N GLY A 74 17.41 -14.84 -13.60
CA GLY A 74 16.26 -15.65 -13.97
C GLY A 74 15.66 -16.40 -12.76
N GLN A 75 16.50 -16.95 -11.88
CA GLN A 75 16.05 -17.58 -10.63
C GLN A 75 15.43 -16.57 -9.65
N ALA A 76 16.02 -15.38 -9.52
CA ALA A 76 15.44 -14.31 -8.68
C ALA A 76 14.06 -13.88 -9.18
N ILE A 77 13.89 -13.73 -10.50
CA ILE A 77 12.58 -13.44 -11.12
C ILE A 77 11.59 -14.58 -10.89
N ALA A 78 11.99 -15.84 -11.07
CA ALA A 78 11.11 -16.98 -10.82
C ALA A 78 10.61 -17.03 -9.36
N LYS A 79 11.46 -16.66 -8.41
CA LYS A 79 11.10 -16.54 -6.99
C LYS A 79 10.25 -15.30 -6.69
N SER A 80 10.19 -14.32 -7.58
CA SER A 80 9.50 -13.04 -7.37
C SER A 80 8.00 -13.06 -7.70
N GLY A 81 7.38 -14.22 -7.91
CA GLY A 81 5.95 -14.33 -8.21
C GLY A 81 5.02 -13.64 -7.18
N GLY A 82 5.50 -13.51 -5.93
CA GLY A 82 4.85 -12.78 -4.86
C GLY A 82 5.29 -11.31 -4.70
N LEU A 83 6.31 -10.84 -5.45
CA LEU A 83 6.95 -9.55 -5.21
C LEU A 83 5.96 -8.37 -5.25
N THR A 84 5.08 -8.32 -6.23
CA THR A 84 4.08 -7.24 -6.33
C THR A 84 3.17 -7.22 -5.10
N ARG A 85 2.73 -8.38 -4.65
CA ARG A 85 1.84 -8.51 -3.49
C ARG A 85 2.55 -8.19 -2.19
N SER A 86 3.79 -8.69 -2.00
CA SER A 86 4.59 -8.37 -0.82
C SER A 86 4.97 -6.90 -0.77
N THR A 87 5.32 -6.29 -1.91
CA THR A 87 5.58 -4.85 -2.01
C THR A 87 4.37 -4.03 -1.60
N LEU A 88 3.16 -4.38 -2.09
CA LEU A 88 1.94 -3.68 -1.66
C LEU A 88 1.69 -3.84 -0.16
N SER A 89 1.88 -5.07 0.37
CA SER A 89 1.74 -5.33 1.81
C SER A 89 2.67 -4.44 2.63
N SER A 90 3.93 -4.32 2.25
CA SER A 90 4.88 -3.43 2.92
C SER A 90 4.45 -1.97 2.82
N MET A 91 4.03 -1.49 1.64
CA MET A 91 3.58 -0.11 1.45
C MET A 91 2.36 0.25 2.32
N VAL A 92 1.45 -0.70 2.53
CA VAL A 92 0.29 -0.52 3.43
C VAL A 92 0.72 -0.60 4.88
N PHE A 93 1.55 -1.59 5.24
CA PHE A 93 2.09 -1.76 6.58
C PHE A 93 2.81 -0.51 7.08
N ASP A 94 3.68 0.09 6.25
CA ASP A 94 4.41 1.32 6.58
C ASP A 94 3.47 2.46 6.97
N ARG A 95 2.32 2.60 6.28
CA ARG A 95 1.32 3.64 6.61
C ARG A 95 0.59 3.36 7.91
N VAL A 96 0.20 2.10 8.12
CA VAL A 96 -0.48 1.67 9.35
C VAL A 96 0.45 1.83 10.55
N LEU A 97 1.70 1.39 10.41
CA LEU A 97 2.72 1.53 11.46
C LEU A 97 3.00 3.00 11.77
N HIS A 98 3.21 3.82 10.73
CA HIS A 98 3.47 5.25 10.91
C HIS A 98 2.30 5.95 11.63
N ARG A 99 1.06 5.58 11.32
CA ARG A 99 -0.12 6.08 12.03
C ARG A 99 -0.08 5.64 13.50
N ALA A 100 0.11 4.36 13.79
CA ALA A 100 0.20 3.86 15.16
C ALA A 100 1.34 4.50 15.95
N ALA A 101 2.51 4.70 15.32
CA ALA A 101 3.65 5.39 15.92
C ALA A 101 3.33 6.86 16.23
N THR A 102 2.67 7.56 15.30
CA THR A 102 2.26 8.96 15.47
C THR A 102 1.25 9.10 16.61
N ASP A 103 0.26 8.22 16.69
CA ASP A 103 -0.76 8.20 17.75
C ASP A 103 -0.12 7.92 19.14
N ALA A 104 0.97 7.15 19.16
CA ALA A 104 1.79 6.91 20.36
C ALA A 104 2.79 8.05 20.67
N GLY A 105 2.78 9.15 19.89
CA GLY A 105 3.73 10.27 20.08
C GLY A 105 5.16 9.97 19.67
N ILE A 106 5.39 8.89 18.90
CA ILE A 106 6.72 8.49 18.43
C ILE A 106 7.09 9.32 17.21
N THR A 107 8.27 9.93 17.25
CA THR A 107 8.84 10.70 16.13
C THR A 107 10.24 10.18 15.82
N VAL A 108 10.48 9.82 14.57
CA VAL A 108 11.78 9.35 14.10
C VAL A 108 12.50 10.47 13.37
N THR A 109 13.68 10.83 13.85
CA THR A 109 14.50 11.88 13.29
C THR A 109 15.47 11.35 12.22
N ARG A 110 15.89 12.20 11.31
CA ARG A 110 16.91 11.86 10.32
C ARG A 110 18.22 11.35 10.95
N LYS A 111 18.63 11.95 12.09
CA LYS A 111 19.80 11.50 12.82
C LYS A 111 19.67 10.03 13.32
N GLN A 112 18.50 9.66 13.79
CA GLN A 112 18.25 8.28 14.22
C GLN A 112 18.28 7.32 13.01
N ILE A 113 17.69 7.69 11.88
CA ILE A 113 17.75 6.90 10.63
C ILE A 113 19.21 6.65 10.25
N GLN A 114 20.02 7.70 10.13
CA GLN A 114 21.43 7.59 9.75
C GLN A 114 22.26 6.76 10.75
N ALA A 115 21.99 6.90 12.05
CA ALA A 115 22.66 6.10 13.07
C ALA A 115 22.27 4.62 12.98
N HIS A 116 21.01 4.33 12.71
CA HIS A 116 20.51 2.96 12.51
C HIS A 116 21.12 2.30 11.27
N GLU A 117 21.16 3.02 10.14
CA GLU A 117 21.85 2.55 8.93
C GLU A 117 23.33 2.28 9.14
N ALA A 118 24.02 3.17 9.85
CA ALA A 118 25.42 2.96 10.18
C ALA A 118 25.63 1.70 11.05
N GLY A 119 24.75 1.46 12.02
CA GLY A 119 24.75 0.24 12.83
C GLY A 119 24.53 -1.02 11.99
N MET A 120 23.52 -1.02 11.12
CA MET A 120 23.28 -2.13 10.19
C MET A 120 24.48 -2.39 9.27
N ALA A 121 25.11 -1.34 8.77
CA ALA A 121 26.29 -1.47 7.92
C ALA A 121 27.47 -2.08 8.68
N GLN A 122 27.69 -1.71 9.96
CA GLN A 122 28.72 -2.31 10.79
C GLN A 122 28.47 -3.79 11.04
N GLN A 123 27.23 -4.18 11.33
CA GLN A 123 26.86 -5.58 11.60
C GLN A 123 26.99 -6.48 10.38
N THR A 124 26.78 -5.93 9.19
CA THR A 124 26.83 -6.70 7.93
C THR A 124 28.18 -6.67 7.22
N GLY A 125 29.19 -6.00 7.79
CA GLY A 125 30.51 -5.89 7.18
C GLY A 125 30.65 -4.77 6.15
N GLY A 126 29.82 -3.73 6.25
CA GLY A 126 29.90 -2.51 5.44
C GLY A 126 28.62 -2.22 4.64
N VAL A 127 28.54 -0.98 4.14
CA VAL A 127 27.38 -0.48 3.40
C VAL A 127 27.02 -1.34 2.18
N ARG A 128 28.00 -1.84 1.46
CA ARG A 128 27.79 -2.69 0.27
C ARG A 128 27.12 -4.01 0.65
N GLN A 129 27.61 -4.68 1.68
CA GLN A 129 27.09 -5.94 2.19
C GLN A 129 25.68 -5.75 2.77
N MET A 130 25.45 -4.68 3.50
CA MET A 130 24.14 -4.31 3.99
C MET A 130 23.12 -4.16 2.84
N ARG A 131 23.48 -3.40 1.79
CA ARG A 131 22.60 -3.21 0.62
C ARG A 131 22.24 -4.53 -0.07
N LEU A 132 23.22 -5.42 -0.23
CA LEU A 132 22.97 -6.74 -0.81
C LEU A 132 22.08 -7.59 0.08
N ALA A 133 22.33 -7.65 1.38
CA ALA A 133 21.53 -8.40 2.33
C ALA A 133 20.07 -7.91 2.37
N LEU A 134 19.86 -6.60 2.42
CA LEU A 134 18.52 -6.00 2.41
C LEU A 134 17.77 -6.28 1.09
N LEU A 135 18.47 -6.23 -0.03
CA LEU A 135 17.89 -6.55 -1.34
C LEU A 135 17.51 -8.03 -1.46
N GLU A 136 18.40 -8.93 -1.05
CA GLU A 136 18.21 -10.38 -1.21
C GLU A 136 17.21 -10.96 -0.21
N GLN A 137 17.25 -10.51 1.05
CA GLN A 137 16.42 -11.08 2.12
C GLN A 137 15.05 -10.41 2.22
N TYR A 138 15.00 -9.09 2.01
CA TYR A 138 13.80 -8.30 2.25
C TYR A 138 13.23 -7.61 1.01
N ASN A 139 13.87 -7.75 -0.17
CA ASN A 139 13.50 -7.04 -1.40
C ASN A 139 13.51 -5.51 -1.22
N ILE A 140 14.44 -4.99 -0.43
CA ILE A 140 14.61 -3.55 -0.21
C ILE A 140 15.61 -3.01 -1.24
N ALA A 141 15.13 -2.21 -2.18
CA ALA A 141 15.98 -1.55 -3.14
C ALA A 141 16.87 -0.48 -2.45
N PRO A 142 18.13 -0.27 -2.92
CA PRO A 142 19.08 0.63 -2.27
C PRO A 142 18.56 2.05 -1.97
N GLN A 143 17.70 2.59 -2.83
CA GLN A 143 17.09 3.92 -2.65
C GLN A 143 15.99 3.95 -1.59
N ARG A 144 15.64 2.81 -0.98
CA ARG A 144 14.58 2.66 0.03
C ARG A 144 15.12 2.31 1.43
N ILE A 145 16.42 2.33 1.60
CA ILE A 145 17.05 1.96 2.87
C ILE A 145 16.68 2.93 3.99
N ASP A 146 16.64 4.25 3.72
CA ASP A 146 16.18 5.25 4.68
C ASP A 146 14.73 4.98 5.16
N GLU A 147 13.84 4.59 4.23
CA GLU A 147 12.44 4.26 4.52
C GLU A 147 12.37 2.97 5.38
N PHE A 148 13.12 1.94 5.00
CA PHE A 148 13.24 0.71 5.78
C PHE A 148 13.77 0.96 7.18
N ALA A 149 14.86 1.76 7.31
CA ALA A 149 15.44 2.11 8.60
C ALA A 149 14.45 2.87 9.51
N ARG A 150 13.65 3.76 8.94
CA ARG A 150 12.56 4.43 9.66
C ARG A 150 11.53 3.44 10.16
N THR A 151 11.02 2.57 9.29
CA THR A 151 10.05 1.53 9.63
C THR A 151 10.57 0.65 10.77
N ASP A 152 11.82 0.23 10.70
CA ASP A 152 12.42 -0.61 11.73
C ASP A 152 12.54 0.10 13.10
N ILE A 153 12.91 1.39 13.09
CA ILE A 153 12.92 2.22 14.30
C ILE A 153 11.48 2.39 14.85
N GLU A 154 10.50 2.64 14.01
CA GLU A 154 9.09 2.77 14.42
C GLU A 154 8.56 1.47 15.02
N VAL A 155 8.90 0.30 14.45
CA VAL A 155 8.55 -1.02 15.01
C VAL A 155 9.12 -1.18 16.40
N MET A 156 10.43 -0.92 16.58
CA MET A 156 11.09 -1.07 17.88
C MET A 156 10.52 -0.10 18.94
N ALA A 157 10.33 1.17 18.55
CA ALA A 157 9.81 2.19 19.44
C ALA A 157 8.35 1.93 19.85
N LEU A 158 7.51 1.54 18.90
CA LEU A 158 6.11 1.20 19.17
C LEU A 158 6.01 -0.05 20.06
N ALA A 159 6.79 -1.11 19.76
CA ALA A 159 6.83 -2.32 20.58
C ALA A 159 7.22 -2.00 22.02
N GLN A 160 8.25 -1.19 22.21
CA GLN A 160 8.67 -0.73 23.54
C GLN A 160 7.57 0.09 24.23
N HIS A 161 6.93 1.00 23.52
CA HIS A 161 5.87 1.87 24.05
C HIS A 161 4.67 1.07 24.56
N VAL A 162 4.27 0.03 23.82
CA VAL A 162 3.10 -0.82 24.21
C VAL A 162 3.49 -2.02 25.08
N GLY A 163 4.76 -2.17 25.45
CA GLY A 163 5.25 -3.28 26.26
C GLY A 163 5.26 -4.63 25.56
N ALA A 164 5.38 -4.64 24.22
CA ALA A 164 5.48 -5.85 23.44
C ALA A 164 6.93 -6.33 23.30
N ASN A 165 7.14 -7.65 23.30
CA ASN A 165 8.42 -8.26 22.98
C ASN A 165 8.37 -8.92 21.60
N MET A 166 8.87 -8.20 20.57
CA MET A 166 8.86 -8.69 19.19
C MET A 166 9.92 -9.77 18.92
N GLN A 167 10.85 -10.01 19.85
CA GLN A 167 11.84 -11.08 19.75
C GLN A 167 11.34 -12.40 20.37
N SER A 168 10.28 -12.33 21.18
CA SER A 168 9.64 -13.51 21.74
C SER A 168 8.89 -14.28 20.65
N GLN A 169 8.91 -15.62 20.77
CA GLN A 169 8.07 -16.48 19.93
C GLN A 169 6.64 -16.63 20.47
N SER A 170 6.37 -16.06 21.65
CA SER A 170 5.04 -16.07 22.25
C SER A 170 4.12 -15.05 21.58
N ALA A 171 2.99 -15.52 21.06
CA ALA A 171 1.97 -14.63 20.50
C ALA A 171 1.43 -13.64 21.56
N ALA A 172 1.41 -14.03 22.84
CA ALA A 172 0.96 -13.17 23.92
C ALA A 172 1.91 -11.98 24.13
N ASP A 173 3.23 -12.19 24.01
CA ASP A 173 4.23 -11.14 24.16
C ASP A 173 4.21 -10.13 22.99
N GLN A 174 3.81 -10.58 21.81
CA GLN A 174 3.68 -9.73 20.61
C GLN A 174 2.30 -9.06 20.51
N ALA A 175 1.28 -9.59 21.19
CA ALA A 175 -0.10 -9.16 21.03
C ALA A 175 -0.34 -7.65 21.23
N PRO A 176 0.32 -6.93 22.19
CA PRO A 176 0.12 -5.49 22.33
C PRO A 176 0.51 -4.70 21.09
N PHE A 177 1.58 -5.10 20.38
CA PHE A 177 2.04 -4.48 19.14
C PHE A 177 1.00 -4.66 18.03
N TRP A 178 0.55 -5.90 17.79
CA TRP A 178 -0.43 -6.19 16.76
C TRP A 178 -1.79 -5.54 17.04
N LYS A 179 -2.17 -5.39 18.33
CA LYS A 179 -3.37 -4.67 18.74
C LYS A 179 -3.28 -3.17 18.40
N ALA A 180 -2.14 -2.54 18.62
CA ALA A 180 -1.94 -1.13 18.24
C ALA A 180 -2.04 -0.94 16.72
N LEU A 181 -1.45 -1.84 15.94
CA LEU A 181 -1.57 -1.81 14.49
C LEU A 181 -2.99 -2.09 13.99
N ASP A 182 -3.72 -2.99 14.63
CA ASP A 182 -5.14 -3.27 14.31
C ASP A 182 -6.01 -2.04 14.52
N GLN A 183 -5.81 -1.33 15.62
CA GLN A 183 -6.50 -0.08 15.89
C GLN A 183 -6.22 0.96 14.81
N ALA A 184 -4.95 1.24 14.51
CA ALA A 184 -4.56 2.18 13.47
C ALA A 184 -5.09 1.76 12.08
N SER A 185 -5.08 0.45 11.79
CA SER A 185 -5.61 -0.10 10.55
C SER A 185 -7.11 0.14 10.38
N LYS A 186 -7.88 -0.02 11.45
CA LYS A 186 -9.33 0.26 11.48
C LYS A 186 -9.62 1.76 11.32
N GLU A 187 -8.87 2.61 12.01
CA GLU A 187 -9.02 4.07 11.89
C GLU A 187 -8.69 4.57 10.49
N LEU A 188 -7.69 3.97 9.84
CA LEU A 188 -7.31 4.26 8.47
C LEU A 188 -8.27 3.65 7.44
N ASN A 189 -9.19 2.77 7.86
CA ASN A 189 -10.10 2.07 6.96
C ASN A 189 -9.35 1.50 5.73
N VAL A 190 -8.36 0.63 6.01
CA VAL A 190 -7.49 0.07 4.97
C VAL A 190 -8.29 -0.78 4.01
N ASP A 191 -8.25 -0.43 2.72
CA ASP A 191 -8.96 -1.11 1.65
C ASP A 191 -8.01 -1.44 0.48
N LEU A 192 -7.86 -2.72 0.19
CA LEU A 192 -7.05 -3.23 -0.91
C LEU A 192 -7.92 -3.50 -2.13
N ASN A 193 -7.38 -3.19 -3.32
CA ASN A 193 -7.98 -3.71 -4.54
C ASN A 193 -7.99 -5.24 -4.49
N PRO A 194 -9.17 -5.89 -4.66
CA PRO A 194 -9.35 -7.34 -4.47
C PRO A 194 -8.38 -8.22 -5.28
N ARG A 195 -7.90 -7.72 -6.41
CA ARG A 195 -6.88 -8.42 -7.23
C ARG A 195 -5.56 -8.70 -6.50
N TYR A 196 -5.28 -7.94 -5.42
CA TYR A 196 -4.06 -8.11 -4.61
C TYR A 196 -4.31 -8.82 -3.29
N GLY A 197 -5.57 -9.16 -2.96
CA GLY A 197 -5.95 -9.81 -1.71
C GLY A 197 -6.76 -8.90 -0.81
N THR A 198 -6.80 -9.24 0.47
CA THR A 198 -7.46 -8.47 1.53
C THR A 198 -6.45 -8.10 2.61
N TRP A 199 -6.74 -7.06 3.37
CA TRP A 199 -5.95 -6.67 4.52
C TRP A 199 -6.53 -7.25 5.81
N ASP A 200 -5.71 -7.97 6.58
CA ASP A 200 -6.08 -8.51 7.90
C ASP A 200 -4.86 -8.55 8.80
N ILE A 201 -4.69 -7.49 9.58
CA ILE A 201 -3.52 -7.34 10.44
C ILE A 201 -3.51 -8.30 11.62
N THR A 202 -4.68 -8.73 12.08
CA THR A 202 -4.81 -9.58 13.25
C THR A 202 -4.50 -11.04 12.97
N ARG A 203 -4.95 -11.56 11.82
CA ARG A 203 -4.79 -12.96 11.46
C ARG A 203 -3.54 -13.25 10.65
N THR A 204 -3.15 -12.31 9.79
CA THR A 204 -2.08 -12.53 8.81
C THR A 204 -0.91 -11.57 9.00
N HIS A 205 -1.01 -10.67 9.99
CA HIS A 205 -0.06 -9.58 10.21
C HIS A 205 0.13 -8.71 8.94
N GLY A 206 -0.94 -8.58 8.17
CA GLY A 206 -0.94 -7.82 6.93
C GLY A 206 -1.95 -8.32 5.91
N ARG A 207 -1.47 -8.57 4.68
CA ARG A 207 -2.31 -9.00 3.57
C ARG A 207 -2.61 -10.51 3.61
N ALA A 208 -3.86 -10.87 3.36
CA ALA A 208 -4.29 -12.24 3.07
C ALA A 208 -4.63 -12.44 1.59
N ASP A 209 -4.32 -13.61 1.06
CA ASP A 209 -4.74 -13.99 -0.29
C ASP A 209 -6.23 -14.36 -0.28
N LEU A 210 -6.98 -13.82 -1.24
CA LEU A 210 -8.34 -14.27 -1.48
C LEU A 210 -8.29 -15.70 -2.05
N LYS A 211 -8.95 -16.63 -1.37
CA LYS A 211 -9.22 -17.94 -1.94
C LYS A 211 -10.30 -17.77 -3.03
N THR A 212 -9.87 -17.68 -4.28
CA THR A 212 -10.76 -17.64 -5.44
C THR A 212 -10.90 -19.08 -5.97
N PRO A 213 -12.02 -19.77 -5.71
CA PRO A 213 -12.15 -21.20 -6.06
C PRO A 213 -12.05 -21.48 -7.57
N TRP A 214 -12.24 -20.44 -8.39
CA TRP A 214 -12.17 -20.53 -9.85
C TRP A 214 -10.80 -20.19 -10.46
N VAL A 215 -9.86 -19.63 -9.67
CA VAL A 215 -8.48 -19.40 -10.13
C VAL A 215 -7.68 -20.67 -9.82
N ARG A 216 -7.56 -21.57 -10.79
CA ARG A 216 -6.57 -22.64 -10.72
C ARG A 216 -5.19 -22.00 -10.92
N GLU A 217 -4.27 -22.21 -9.97
CA GLU A 217 -2.85 -21.94 -10.23
C GLU A 217 -2.37 -22.89 -11.32
N VAL A 218 -2.24 -22.38 -12.53
CA VAL A 218 -1.78 -23.14 -13.69
C VAL A 218 -0.31 -23.58 -13.52
N THR A 219 0.40 -23.00 -12.56
CA THR A 219 1.79 -23.33 -12.24
C THR A 219 2.00 -24.61 -11.44
N ALA A 220 0.94 -25.15 -10.80
CA ALA A 220 1.07 -26.41 -10.04
C ALA A 220 0.91 -27.68 -10.91
N ALA A 221 0.39 -27.55 -12.13
CA ALA A 221 0.09 -28.72 -12.98
C ALA A 221 1.26 -29.22 -13.84
N GLY A 222 2.44 -28.59 -13.77
CA GLY A 222 3.61 -28.97 -14.56
C GLY A 222 4.63 -29.86 -13.87
N ALA A 223 4.44 -30.20 -12.58
CA ALA A 223 5.44 -30.93 -11.81
C ALA A 223 5.18 -32.42 -11.59
N GLU A 224 4.01 -32.94 -12.02
CA GLU A 224 3.64 -34.34 -11.81
C GLU A 224 3.44 -35.13 -13.11
N GLY A 225 4.38 -35.09 -14.01
CA GLY A 225 4.21 -35.84 -15.24
C GLY A 225 5.48 -36.23 -15.94
N HIS A 226 6.43 -36.89 -15.27
CA HIS A 226 7.43 -37.78 -15.94
C HIS A 226 8.09 -38.68 -14.90
N GLN A 227 7.34 -39.65 -14.41
CA GLN A 227 7.89 -40.92 -13.99
C GLN A 227 7.06 -41.98 -14.69
N THR A 228 7.53 -42.42 -15.82
CA THR A 228 7.14 -43.70 -16.44
C THR A 228 8.36 -44.46 -16.87
N THR A 229 8.51 -45.60 -16.18
CA THR A 229 9.13 -46.87 -16.58
C THR A 229 10.52 -46.81 -17.20
#